data_4821a42e70f3d3c217e8f47301181425
#
_entry.id   4821a42e70f3d3c217e8f47301181425
#
_cell.length_a   1.000
_cell.length_b   1.000
_cell.length_c   1.000
_cell.angle_alpha   90.00
_cell.angle_beta   90.00
_cell.angle_gamma   90.00
#
_symmetry.space_group_name_H-M   'P 1'
#
loop_
_entity.id
_entity.type
_entity.pdbx_description
1 polymer ?
#
loop_
_entity_poly.entity_id
_entity_poly.type
_entity_poly.pdbx_seq_one_letter_code
_entity_poly.pdbx_strand_id
1 'polypeptide(L)'
;MHRSISGSRISRLALAAGLLAVAACSPPSITSERNPDVPIPAKATVAFRGATSEGSTQVDPMVGNDIIHARIQKAVMAQLTNKGYTVVDSSQPSTFNVRYYVGVKQSTGYQTVTTGVGYAGPYYGGYGGYGYGYGWGGYGGMATTTTTPYTTTNVSFVVDLADAASGKTAWRGIYNGEAQSSAPSDSRLNSLATSIFSTLPKVP
;
A
#
# COMPACT_ATOMS: atom_id res chain seq x y z
N MET A 1 27.31 20.02 -61.77
CA MET A 1 28.38 20.29 -60.83
C MET A 1 27.93 21.39 -59.89
N HIS A 2 27.57 21.08 -58.68
CA HIS A 2 28.01 21.66 -57.42
C HIS A 2 27.28 21.00 -56.26
N ARG A 3 28.04 20.30 -55.45
CA ARG A 3 27.64 19.75 -54.16
C ARG A 3 27.48 20.90 -53.16
N SER A 4 26.49 20.83 -52.30
CA SER A 4 26.55 21.46 -50.98
C SER A 4 25.94 20.54 -49.94
N ILE A 5 26.82 20.06 -49.09
CA ILE A 5 26.57 19.30 -47.86
C ILE A 5 26.52 20.32 -46.73
N SER A 6 25.50 20.36 -45.96
CA SER A 6 25.50 20.98 -44.62
C SER A 6 24.35 20.34 -43.82
N GLY A 7 24.55 19.50 -42.93
CA GLY A 7 25.10 19.53 -41.65
C GLY A 7 24.11 20.09 -40.64
N SER A 8 23.16 19.23 -40.09
CA SER A 8 22.44 19.60 -38.90
C SER A 8 22.52 18.42 -37.92
N ARG A 9 23.57 18.45 -37.10
CA ARG A 9 23.76 17.56 -35.94
C ARG A 9 23.66 18.37 -34.65
N ILE A 10 22.52 18.99 -34.37
CA ILE A 10 22.26 19.62 -33.06
C ILE A 10 20.79 19.46 -32.77
N SER A 11 20.36 18.39 -32.16
CA SER A 11 19.08 18.24 -31.45
C SER A 11 18.94 16.85 -30.83
N ARG A 12 19.90 16.40 -30.03
CA ARG A 12 19.73 15.12 -29.27
C ARG A 12 20.18 15.21 -27.80
N LEU A 13 20.13 16.38 -27.18
CA LEU A 13 20.66 16.54 -25.80
C LEU A 13 19.71 17.27 -24.86
N ALA A 14 18.40 17.22 -25.10
CA ALA A 14 17.41 17.90 -24.24
C ALA A 14 16.29 16.98 -23.71
N LEU A 15 16.52 15.67 -23.57
CA LEU A 15 15.45 14.74 -23.11
C LEU A 15 15.87 13.84 -21.95
N ALA A 16 16.72 14.30 -21.04
CA ALA A 16 17.21 13.46 -19.93
C ALA A 16 17.04 14.07 -18.52
N ALA A 17 16.17 15.05 -18.32
CA ALA A 17 16.05 15.72 -17.02
C ALA A 17 14.63 15.72 -16.42
N GLY A 18 13.79 14.75 -16.77
CA GLY A 18 12.36 14.75 -16.36
C GLY A 18 11.89 13.56 -15.53
N LEU A 19 12.76 12.76 -14.95
CA LEU A 19 12.32 11.50 -14.28
C LEU A 19 12.91 11.37 -12.88
N LEU A 20 12.47 12.14 -11.90
CA LEU A 20 12.74 11.82 -10.48
C LEU A 20 11.84 12.62 -9.55
N ALA A 21 10.53 12.30 -9.56
CA ALA A 21 9.64 12.59 -8.45
C ALA A 21 8.56 11.52 -8.38
N VAL A 22 8.95 10.25 -8.23
CA VAL A 22 8.01 9.22 -7.79
C VAL A 22 7.98 9.30 -6.27
N ALA A 23 7.00 10.03 -5.75
CA ALA A 23 6.65 9.95 -4.34
C ALA A 23 6.47 8.48 -4.00
N ALA A 24 7.27 7.98 -3.05
CA ALA A 24 7.25 6.60 -2.60
C ALA A 24 6.01 6.35 -1.73
N CYS A 25 4.82 6.39 -2.33
CA CYS A 25 3.67 5.69 -1.79
C CYS A 25 3.92 4.20 -2.04
N SER A 26 4.23 3.45 -1.00
CA SER A 26 4.32 1.99 -1.12
C SER A 26 2.99 1.48 -1.63
N PRO A 27 2.94 0.81 -2.80
CA PRO A 27 1.69 0.28 -3.29
C PRO A 27 1.12 -0.72 -2.29
N PRO A 28 -0.20 -0.80 -2.15
CA PRO A 28 -0.83 -1.79 -1.28
C PRO A 28 -0.39 -3.19 -1.72
N SER A 29 -0.03 -4.04 -0.76
CA SER A 29 0.36 -5.41 -1.02
C SER A 29 -0.80 -6.37 -0.74
N ILE A 30 -0.97 -7.35 -1.63
CA ILE A 30 -1.95 -8.43 -1.48
C ILE A 30 -1.18 -9.74 -1.54
N THR A 31 -1.32 -10.54 -0.50
CA THR A 31 -0.74 -11.87 -0.43
C THR A 31 -1.82 -12.89 -0.09
N SER A 32 -1.60 -14.14 -0.44
CA SER A 32 -2.49 -15.23 -0.05
C SER A 32 -1.71 -16.50 0.23
N GLU A 33 -2.24 -17.27 1.16
CA GLU A 33 -1.71 -18.56 1.56
C GLU A 33 -2.80 -19.62 1.41
N ARG A 34 -2.42 -20.82 0.96
CA ARG A 34 -3.30 -21.96 0.85
C ARG A 34 -2.71 -23.14 1.59
N ASN A 35 -3.51 -23.78 2.41
CA ASN A 35 -3.13 -25.03 3.05
C ASN A 35 -3.43 -26.20 2.10
N PRO A 36 -2.42 -26.93 1.62
CA PRO A 36 -2.62 -28.07 0.72
C PRO A 36 -3.31 -29.25 1.40
N ASP A 37 -3.24 -29.35 2.74
CA ASP A 37 -3.83 -30.45 3.50
C ASP A 37 -5.33 -30.30 3.72
N VAL A 38 -5.89 -29.11 3.37
CA VAL A 38 -7.34 -28.86 3.49
C VAL A 38 -7.91 -28.68 2.09
N PRO A 39 -8.56 -29.71 1.54
CA PRO A 39 -9.14 -29.63 0.19
C PRO A 39 -10.36 -28.70 0.17
N ILE A 40 -10.51 -27.99 -0.94
CA ILE A 40 -11.71 -27.17 -1.21
C ILE A 40 -12.60 -27.97 -2.15
N PRO A 41 -13.75 -28.49 -1.68
CA PRO A 41 -14.65 -29.32 -2.49
C PRO A 41 -15.38 -28.50 -3.54
N ALA A 42 -15.83 -29.17 -4.62
CA ALA A 42 -16.55 -28.54 -5.73
C ALA A 42 -17.88 -27.88 -5.36
N LYS A 43 -18.47 -28.23 -4.23
CA LYS A 43 -19.72 -27.62 -3.72
C LYS A 43 -19.49 -27.19 -2.27
N ALA A 44 -18.63 -26.18 -2.10
CA ALA A 44 -18.33 -25.68 -0.78
C ALA A 44 -19.40 -24.67 -0.33
N THR A 45 -19.90 -24.89 0.88
CA THR A 45 -20.75 -23.93 1.59
C THR A 45 -19.91 -23.09 2.54
N VAL A 46 -20.24 -21.81 2.68
CA VAL A 46 -19.54 -20.88 3.58
C VAL A 46 -20.51 -20.18 4.51
N ALA A 47 -20.17 -20.14 5.79
CA ALA A 47 -20.89 -19.37 6.78
C ALA A 47 -19.99 -18.28 7.36
N PHE A 48 -20.51 -17.07 7.49
CA PHE A 48 -19.78 -15.98 8.12
C PHE A 48 -19.87 -16.09 9.64
N ARG A 49 -18.74 -16.18 10.34
CA ARG A 49 -18.69 -16.34 11.81
C ARG A 49 -18.23 -15.08 12.54
N GLY A 50 -18.24 -13.94 11.87
CA GLY A 50 -17.95 -12.63 12.46
C GLY A 50 -16.49 -12.23 12.41
N ALA A 51 -16.22 -11.06 12.98
CA ALA A 51 -14.88 -10.55 13.18
C ALA A 51 -14.25 -11.23 14.40
N THR A 52 -13.02 -11.67 14.26
CA THR A 52 -12.26 -12.15 15.42
C THR A 52 -11.19 -11.11 15.72
N SER A 53 -11.20 -10.59 16.94
CA SER A 53 -10.20 -9.65 17.43
C SER A 53 -9.02 -10.38 18.09
N GLU A 54 -8.45 -11.39 17.42
CA GLU A 54 -7.24 -12.00 17.94
C GLU A 54 -6.05 -11.07 17.70
N GLY A 55 -5.54 -10.48 18.77
CA GLY A 55 -4.24 -9.85 18.83
C GLY A 55 -4.17 -8.34 18.64
N SER A 56 -5.24 -7.60 18.42
CA SER A 56 -5.18 -6.13 18.41
C SER A 56 -5.77 -5.55 19.69
N THR A 57 -4.92 -4.97 20.52
CA THR A 57 -5.28 -4.25 21.75
C THR A 57 -5.99 -2.91 21.47
N GLN A 58 -6.12 -2.51 20.21
CA GLN A 58 -6.74 -1.25 19.83
C GLN A 58 -7.43 -1.39 18.48
N VAL A 59 -8.75 -1.59 18.52
CA VAL A 59 -9.59 -1.51 17.33
C VAL A 59 -9.84 -0.02 17.08
N ASP A 60 -9.42 0.49 15.91
CA ASP A 60 -9.75 1.86 15.50
C ASP A 60 -11.28 2.01 15.47
N PRO A 61 -11.86 3.00 16.20
CA PRO A 61 -13.31 3.23 16.22
C PRO A 61 -13.91 3.45 14.82
N MET A 62 -13.11 3.89 13.84
CA MET A 62 -13.55 4.04 12.46
C MET A 62 -13.78 2.72 11.73
N VAL A 63 -13.16 1.63 12.23
CA VAL A 63 -13.25 0.30 11.63
C VAL A 63 -14.03 -0.66 12.52
N GLY A 64 -14.04 -0.41 13.83
CA GLY A 64 -14.63 -1.28 14.85
C GLY A 64 -16.11 -1.04 15.15
N ASN A 65 -16.92 -0.57 14.17
CA ASN A 65 -18.34 -0.35 14.38
C ASN A 65 -19.19 -1.31 13.54
N ASP A 66 -20.41 -1.60 14.01
CA ASP A 66 -21.33 -2.57 13.40
C ASP A 66 -21.66 -2.24 11.94
N ILE A 67 -21.72 -0.96 11.58
CA ILE A 67 -22.05 -0.53 10.22
C ILE A 67 -20.92 -0.96 9.27
N ILE A 68 -19.66 -0.73 9.64
CA ILE A 68 -18.53 -1.14 8.84
C ILE A 68 -18.40 -2.66 8.79
N HIS A 69 -18.65 -3.35 9.91
CA HIS A 69 -18.67 -4.81 9.94
C HIS A 69 -19.71 -5.39 8.97
N ALA A 70 -20.93 -4.87 8.96
CA ALA A 70 -21.99 -5.31 8.03
C ALA A 70 -21.59 -5.07 6.56
N ARG A 71 -20.93 -3.93 6.25
CA ARG A 71 -20.48 -3.60 4.91
C ARG A 71 -19.32 -4.50 4.47
N ILE A 72 -18.37 -4.80 5.34
CA ILE A 72 -17.28 -5.76 5.07
C ILE A 72 -17.88 -7.15 4.81
N GLN A 73 -18.78 -7.61 5.68
CA GLN A 73 -19.45 -8.88 5.50
C GLN A 73 -20.12 -8.98 4.14
N LYS A 74 -20.91 -7.97 3.76
CA LYS A 74 -21.58 -7.90 2.46
C LYS A 74 -20.59 -8.00 1.29
N ALA A 75 -19.48 -7.27 1.34
CA ALA A 75 -18.47 -7.30 0.29
C ALA A 75 -17.77 -8.66 0.19
N VAL A 76 -17.41 -9.26 1.32
CA VAL A 76 -16.76 -10.58 1.38
C VAL A 76 -17.68 -11.67 0.86
N MET A 77 -18.95 -11.69 1.30
CA MET A 77 -19.93 -12.70 0.87
C MET A 77 -20.25 -12.58 -0.62
N ALA A 78 -20.36 -11.38 -1.16
CA ALA A 78 -20.54 -11.16 -2.59
C ALA A 78 -19.40 -11.77 -3.43
N GLN A 79 -18.14 -11.62 -2.97
CA GLN A 79 -16.99 -12.20 -3.67
C GLN A 79 -16.95 -13.73 -3.57
N LEU A 80 -17.33 -14.31 -2.44
CA LEU A 80 -17.43 -15.76 -2.29
C LEU A 80 -18.50 -16.34 -3.22
N THR A 81 -19.66 -15.69 -3.32
CA THR A 81 -20.70 -16.08 -4.27
C THR A 81 -20.19 -15.98 -5.72
N ASN A 82 -19.47 -14.93 -6.10
CA ASN A 82 -18.86 -14.77 -7.41
C ASN A 82 -17.82 -15.86 -7.73
N LYS A 83 -17.23 -16.46 -6.69
CA LYS A 83 -16.28 -17.57 -6.81
C LYS A 83 -16.96 -18.95 -6.82
N GLY A 84 -18.29 -19.01 -6.76
CA GLY A 84 -19.07 -20.25 -6.82
C GLY A 84 -19.38 -20.88 -5.45
N TYR A 85 -18.99 -20.25 -4.34
CA TYR A 85 -19.33 -20.74 -3.02
C TYR A 85 -20.81 -20.47 -2.68
N THR A 86 -21.45 -21.43 -2.03
CA THR A 86 -22.84 -21.25 -1.54
C THR A 86 -22.78 -20.62 -0.14
N VAL A 87 -23.32 -19.42 -0.03
CA VAL A 87 -23.41 -18.71 1.25
C VAL A 87 -24.60 -19.25 2.04
N VAL A 88 -24.37 -19.63 3.28
CA VAL A 88 -25.42 -20.09 4.22
C VAL A 88 -25.41 -19.22 5.47
N ASP A 89 -26.53 -19.25 6.22
CA ASP A 89 -26.63 -18.51 7.47
C ASP A 89 -25.63 -19.01 8.51
N SER A 90 -25.25 -18.12 9.43
CA SER A 90 -24.29 -18.45 10.49
C SER A 90 -24.77 -19.57 11.42
N SER A 91 -26.07 -19.80 11.50
CA SER A 91 -26.69 -20.90 12.29
C SER A 91 -26.65 -22.24 11.60
N GLN A 92 -26.39 -22.26 10.27
CA GLN A 92 -26.42 -23.49 9.49
C GLN A 92 -25.02 -24.15 9.40
N PRO A 93 -24.99 -25.49 9.21
CA PRO A 93 -23.76 -26.19 8.92
C PRO A 93 -23.11 -25.67 7.61
N SER A 94 -21.80 -25.50 7.63
CA SER A 94 -21.04 -25.04 6.47
C SER A 94 -19.78 -25.88 6.28
N THR A 95 -19.24 -25.92 5.07
CA THR A 95 -17.94 -26.52 4.78
C THR A 95 -16.83 -25.67 5.37
N PHE A 96 -16.92 -24.34 5.21
CA PHE A 96 -15.94 -23.39 5.74
C PHE A 96 -16.62 -22.30 6.56
N ASN A 97 -15.94 -21.90 7.61
CA ASN A 97 -16.24 -20.70 8.38
C ASN A 97 -15.39 -19.55 7.84
N VAL A 98 -16.05 -18.45 7.48
CA VAL A 98 -15.38 -17.22 7.05
C VAL A 98 -15.15 -16.33 8.27
N ARG A 99 -13.91 -15.94 8.47
CA ARG A 99 -13.51 -15.00 9.53
C ARG A 99 -12.73 -13.86 8.88
N TYR A 100 -12.73 -12.69 9.49
CA TYR A 100 -11.84 -11.62 9.08
C TYR A 100 -11.26 -10.88 10.29
N TYR A 101 -10.14 -10.24 10.05
CA TYR A 101 -9.41 -9.47 11.04
C TYR A 101 -9.01 -8.13 10.41
N VAL A 102 -9.11 -7.06 11.18
CA VAL A 102 -8.61 -5.75 10.80
C VAL A 102 -7.58 -5.33 11.83
N GLY A 103 -6.33 -5.27 11.41
CA GLY A 103 -5.23 -4.75 12.22
C GLY A 103 -4.90 -3.32 11.81
N VAL A 104 -4.67 -2.45 12.79
CA VAL A 104 -4.23 -1.07 12.57
C VAL A 104 -2.90 -0.87 13.28
N LYS A 105 -1.89 -0.40 12.55
CA LYS A 105 -0.57 -0.09 13.09
C LYS A 105 -0.19 1.35 12.74
N GLN A 106 0.05 2.16 13.75
CA GLN A 106 0.61 3.49 13.56
C GLN A 106 2.14 3.43 13.61
N SER A 107 2.79 4.15 12.70
CA SER A 107 4.22 4.34 12.68
C SER A 107 4.52 5.83 12.52
N THR A 108 5.47 6.35 13.30
CA THR A 108 5.93 7.72 13.20
C THR A 108 7.22 7.76 12.40
N GLY A 109 7.19 8.49 11.30
CA GLY A 109 8.37 8.82 10.51
C GLY A 109 8.79 10.27 10.73
N TYR A 110 9.98 10.62 10.27
CA TYR A 110 10.50 11.99 10.33
C TYR A 110 10.90 12.42 8.92
N GLN A 111 10.35 13.55 8.48
CA GLN A 111 10.75 14.18 7.24
C GLN A 111 11.68 15.35 7.55
N THR A 112 12.86 15.32 6.98
CA THR A 112 13.86 16.38 7.15
C THR A 112 13.95 17.17 5.85
N VAL A 113 13.64 18.47 5.94
CA VAL A 113 13.79 19.42 4.82
C VAL A 113 14.92 20.37 5.17
N THR A 114 15.96 20.37 4.35
CA THR A 114 17.07 21.32 4.46
C THR A 114 16.88 22.40 3.40
N THR A 115 16.60 23.62 3.85
CA THR A 115 16.51 24.79 2.98
C THR A 115 17.82 25.58 3.11
N GLY A 116 18.66 25.51 2.08
CA GLY A 116 19.88 26.30 1.99
C GLY A 116 19.74 27.38 0.94
N VAL A 117 19.98 28.63 1.28
CA VAL A 117 20.16 29.71 0.28
C VAL A 117 21.62 29.66 -0.15
N GLY A 118 21.90 28.77 -1.11
CA GLY A 118 23.19 28.80 -1.82
C GLY A 118 23.18 29.96 -2.82
N TYR A 119 23.88 31.03 -2.54
CA TYR A 119 24.24 31.99 -3.55
C TYR A 119 25.24 31.33 -4.50
N ALA A 120 24.76 30.84 -5.64
CA ALA A 120 25.64 30.51 -6.77
C ALA A 120 26.07 31.85 -7.39
N GLY A 121 27.15 32.40 -6.89
CA GLY A 121 27.84 33.49 -7.57
C GLY A 121 28.35 33.02 -8.92
N PRO A 122 28.24 33.84 -9.98
CA PRO A 122 28.78 33.47 -11.30
C PRO A 122 30.29 33.32 -11.23
N TYR A 123 30.78 32.12 -11.48
CA TYR A 123 32.19 31.85 -11.65
C TYR A 123 32.67 32.52 -12.94
N TYR A 124 33.24 33.71 -12.81
CA TYR A 124 34.09 34.30 -13.85
C TYR A 124 35.49 33.67 -13.73
N GLY A 125 35.83 32.83 -14.68
CA GLY A 125 37.18 32.29 -14.81
C GLY A 125 38.20 33.38 -15.08
N GLY A 126 39.10 33.58 -14.13
CA GLY A 126 40.28 34.44 -14.30
C GLY A 126 41.56 33.63 -14.11
N TYR A 127 42.34 33.55 -15.14
CA TYR A 127 43.71 33.01 -15.18
C TYR A 127 44.65 33.83 -14.32
N GLY A 128 45.47 33.16 -13.53
CA GLY A 128 46.81 33.61 -13.15
C GLY A 128 46.93 34.47 -11.90
N GLY A 129 47.70 33.99 -10.93
CA GLY A 129 48.22 34.81 -9.86
C GLY A 129 48.62 34.03 -8.62
N TYR A 130 49.93 33.77 -8.45
CA TYR A 130 50.53 33.39 -7.16
C TYR A 130 50.28 34.53 -6.14
N GLY A 131 49.46 34.26 -5.13
CA GLY A 131 49.22 35.23 -4.07
C GLY A 131 48.98 34.52 -2.76
N TYR A 132 49.92 34.62 -1.80
CA TYR A 132 49.70 34.36 -0.39
C TYR A 132 48.64 35.34 0.12
N GLY A 133 47.42 34.87 0.29
CA GLY A 133 46.33 35.66 0.85
C GLY A 133 45.72 34.93 2.04
N TYR A 134 45.94 35.49 3.23
CA TYR A 134 45.11 35.18 4.40
C TYR A 134 43.66 35.61 4.09
N GLY A 135 42.84 34.67 3.67
CA GLY A 135 41.44 34.89 3.39
C GLY A 135 40.60 34.67 4.65
N TRP A 136 40.18 35.74 5.25
CA TRP A 136 39.15 35.80 6.25
C TRP A 136 37.80 35.51 5.64
N GLY A 137 37.04 34.57 6.31
CA GLY A 137 35.62 34.62 6.38
C GLY A 137 34.82 34.26 5.14
N GLY A 138 34.75 32.98 4.81
CA GLY A 138 33.59 32.47 4.06
C GLY A 138 32.37 32.61 4.94
N TYR A 139 31.45 33.52 4.59
CA TYR A 139 30.10 33.53 5.16
C TYR A 139 29.45 32.20 4.78
N GLY A 140 29.41 31.27 5.72
CA GLY A 140 28.69 30.00 5.59
C GLY A 140 27.22 30.30 5.37
N GLY A 141 26.71 29.91 4.23
CA GLY A 141 25.28 29.95 3.97
C GLY A 141 24.57 29.20 5.11
N MET A 142 23.65 29.87 5.80
CA MET A 142 22.84 29.22 6.83
C MET A 142 21.88 28.25 6.16
N ALA A 143 22.17 26.96 6.28
CA ALA A 143 21.22 25.91 5.96
C ALA A 143 20.32 25.69 7.16
N THR A 144 19.04 25.96 7.02
CA THR A 144 18.06 25.65 8.05
C THR A 144 17.50 24.26 7.77
N THR A 145 17.70 23.36 8.72
CA THR A 145 17.17 22.00 8.66
C THR A 145 15.95 21.92 9.58
N THR A 146 14.79 21.65 9.00
CA THR A 146 13.55 21.45 9.75
C THR A 146 13.17 19.98 9.66
N THR A 147 13.02 19.34 10.82
CA THR A 147 12.55 17.96 10.93
C THR A 147 11.11 17.97 11.43
N THR A 148 10.20 17.46 10.62
CA THR A 148 8.77 17.37 10.96
C THR A 148 8.38 15.91 11.12
N PRO A 149 7.82 15.50 12.26
CA PRO A 149 7.27 14.17 12.42
C PRO A 149 5.99 14.02 11.58
N TYR A 150 5.82 12.87 10.95
CA TYR A 150 4.57 12.49 10.32
C TYR A 150 4.14 11.10 10.79
N THR A 151 2.84 10.89 10.94
CA THR A 151 2.29 9.60 11.36
C THR A 151 1.64 8.92 10.17
N THR A 152 2.08 7.70 9.88
CA THR A 152 1.45 6.83 8.88
C THR A 152 0.67 5.75 9.62
N THR A 153 -0.60 5.58 9.26
CA THR A 153 -1.44 4.51 9.78
C THR A 153 -1.55 3.43 8.72
N ASN A 154 -1.06 2.24 9.04
CA ASN A 154 -1.15 1.08 8.17
C ASN A 154 -2.31 0.19 8.61
N VAL A 155 -3.05 -0.32 7.65
CA VAL A 155 -4.16 -1.27 7.87
C VAL A 155 -3.81 -2.60 7.24
N SER A 156 -3.96 -3.66 8.03
CA SER A 156 -3.95 -5.03 7.55
C SER A 156 -5.36 -5.58 7.60
N PHE A 157 -5.87 -6.04 6.46
CA PHE A 157 -7.16 -6.74 6.38
C PHE A 157 -6.91 -8.18 5.98
N VAL A 158 -7.27 -9.10 6.86
CA VAL A 158 -7.06 -10.54 6.67
C VAL A 158 -8.40 -11.23 6.60
N VAL A 159 -8.58 -12.13 5.63
CA VAL A 159 -9.76 -12.99 5.50
C VAL A 159 -9.32 -14.45 5.51
N ASP A 160 -9.92 -15.24 6.37
CA ASP A 160 -9.67 -16.67 6.51
C ASP A 160 -10.91 -17.49 6.10
N LEU A 161 -10.66 -18.53 5.31
CA LEU A 161 -11.57 -19.66 5.16
C LEU A 161 -11.03 -20.80 6.05
N ALA A 162 -11.69 -21.05 7.17
CA ALA A 162 -11.36 -22.14 8.07
C ALA A 162 -12.31 -23.31 7.86
N ASP A 163 -11.79 -24.51 7.69
CA ASP A 163 -12.57 -25.73 7.63
C ASP A 163 -13.43 -25.87 8.89
N ALA A 164 -14.72 -26.07 8.71
CA ALA A 164 -15.68 -26.03 9.82
C ALA A 164 -15.53 -27.22 10.78
N ALA A 165 -15.02 -28.36 10.28
CA ALA A 165 -14.87 -29.59 11.08
C ALA A 165 -13.57 -29.59 11.87
N SER A 166 -12.46 -29.22 11.24
CA SER A 166 -11.12 -29.28 11.86
C SER A 166 -10.66 -27.94 12.45
N GLY A 167 -11.30 -26.82 12.09
CA GLY A 167 -10.86 -25.48 12.45
C GLY A 167 -9.59 -24.99 11.73
N LYS A 168 -8.97 -25.83 10.89
CA LYS A 168 -7.75 -25.49 10.16
C LYS A 168 -8.06 -24.48 9.05
N THR A 169 -7.18 -23.50 8.88
CA THR A 169 -7.29 -22.54 7.76
C THR A 169 -7.01 -23.25 6.45
N ALA A 170 -7.95 -23.23 5.52
CA ALA A 170 -7.81 -23.75 4.15
C ALA A 170 -7.19 -22.73 3.23
N TRP A 171 -7.57 -21.45 3.41
CA TRP A 171 -7.07 -20.33 2.64
C TRP A 171 -7.10 -19.05 3.48
N ARG A 172 -6.09 -18.23 3.28
CA ARG A 172 -5.94 -16.91 3.90
C ARG A 172 -5.58 -15.89 2.85
N GLY A 173 -6.30 -14.78 2.82
CA GLY A 173 -5.98 -13.61 2.01
C GLY A 173 -5.64 -12.43 2.90
N ILE A 174 -4.57 -11.72 2.57
CA ILE A 174 -4.05 -10.60 3.35
C ILE A 174 -3.90 -9.38 2.45
N TYR A 175 -4.45 -8.27 2.88
CA TYR A 175 -4.21 -6.95 2.32
C TYR A 175 -3.47 -6.10 3.35
N ASN A 176 -2.39 -5.43 2.91
CA ASN A 176 -1.70 -4.43 3.70
C ASN A 176 -1.63 -3.13 2.89
N GLY A 177 -2.00 -2.02 3.52
CA GLY A 177 -2.01 -0.71 2.89
C GLY A 177 -2.13 0.41 3.90
N GLU A 178 -2.11 1.65 3.43
CA GLU A 178 -2.30 2.81 4.29
C GLU A 178 -3.78 3.06 4.60
N ALA A 179 -4.07 3.42 5.85
CA ALA A 179 -5.38 3.87 6.27
C ALA A 179 -5.70 5.22 5.63
N GLN A 180 -6.94 5.38 5.22
CA GLN A 180 -7.46 6.70 4.85
C GLN A 180 -8.02 7.41 6.08
N SER A 181 -8.04 8.74 6.04
CA SER A 181 -8.61 9.59 7.10
C SER A 181 -10.13 9.49 7.24
N SER A 182 -10.79 8.78 6.34
CA SER A 182 -12.24 8.58 6.33
C SER A 182 -12.62 7.11 6.27
N ALA A 183 -13.82 6.78 6.77
CA ALA A 183 -14.37 5.43 6.66
C ALA A 183 -14.40 4.97 5.19
N PRO A 184 -14.06 3.70 4.90
CA PRO A 184 -13.99 3.21 3.54
C PRO A 184 -15.38 3.24 2.87
N SER A 185 -15.44 3.68 1.61
CA SER A 185 -16.66 3.62 0.81
C SER A 185 -16.99 2.17 0.42
N ASP A 186 -18.25 1.89 0.03
CA ASP A 186 -18.64 0.54 -0.42
C ASP A 186 -17.87 0.11 -1.66
N SER A 187 -17.61 1.04 -2.59
CA SER A 187 -16.81 0.76 -3.79
C SER A 187 -15.39 0.33 -3.43
N ARG A 188 -14.78 0.97 -2.43
CA ARG A 188 -13.46 0.60 -1.93
C ARG A 188 -13.46 -0.76 -1.25
N LEU A 189 -14.44 -1.04 -0.39
CA LEU A 189 -14.57 -2.34 0.26
C LEU A 189 -14.74 -3.47 -0.78
N ASN A 190 -15.57 -3.25 -1.80
CA ASN A 190 -15.76 -4.20 -2.89
C ASN A 190 -14.47 -4.41 -3.70
N SER A 191 -13.72 -3.34 -4.00
CA SER A 191 -12.44 -3.44 -4.72
C SER A 191 -11.40 -4.20 -3.91
N LEU A 192 -11.30 -3.94 -2.61
CA LEU A 192 -10.41 -4.66 -1.70
C LEU A 192 -10.78 -6.14 -1.64
N ALA A 193 -12.05 -6.45 -1.44
CA ALA A 193 -12.52 -7.83 -1.44
C ALA A 193 -12.22 -8.52 -2.77
N THR A 194 -12.49 -7.89 -3.92
CA THR A 194 -12.16 -8.44 -5.23
C THR A 194 -10.68 -8.77 -5.35
N SER A 195 -9.83 -7.86 -4.90
CA SER A 195 -8.37 -8.03 -4.98
C SER A 195 -7.87 -9.16 -4.07
N ILE A 196 -8.35 -9.23 -2.82
CA ILE A 196 -7.99 -10.28 -1.87
C ILE A 196 -8.42 -11.66 -2.40
N PHE A 197 -9.67 -11.76 -2.87
CA PHE A 197 -10.21 -13.02 -3.37
C PHE A 197 -9.75 -13.38 -4.79
N SER A 198 -8.92 -12.54 -5.46
CA SER A 198 -8.42 -12.85 -6.80
C SER A 198 -7.72 -14.20 -6.86
N THR A 199 -6.98 -14.56 -5.83
CA THR A 199 -6.19 -15.78 -5.70
C THR A 199 -6.97 -16.98 -5.12
N LEU A 200 -8.17 -16.76 -4.57
CA LEU A 200 -9.01 -17.86 -4.11
C LEU A 200 -9.48 -18.70 -5.31
N PRO A 201 -9.31 -20.03 -5.28
CA PRO A 201 -9.84 -20.89 -6.32
C PRO A 201 -11.35 -20.71 -6.53
N LYS A 202 -11.79 -20.73 -7.78
CA LYS A 202 -13.21 -20.84 -8.10
C LYS A 202 -13.67 -22.26 -7.81
N VAL A 203 -14.88 -22.38 -7.30
CA VAL A 203 -15.57 -23.66 -7.16
C VAL A 203 -16.42 -23.84 -8.41
N PRO A 204 -16.34 -24.96 -9.10
CA PRO A 204 -17.13 -25.25 -10.31
C PRO A 204 -18.63 -25.32 -10.04
#